data_04c0c5dd8da23d1aa0c1a163f2efa881
#
_entry.id   04c0c5dd8da23d1aa0c1a163f2efa881
#
_cell.length_a   1.000
_cell.length_b   1.000
_cell.length_c   1.000
_cell.angle_alpha   90.00
_cell.angle_beta   90.00
_cell.angle_gamma   90.00
#
_symmetry.space_group_name_H-M   'P 1'
#
loop_
_entity.id
_entity.type
_entity.pdbx_description
1 polymer ?
#
loop_
_entity_poly.entity_id
_entity_poly.type
_entity_poly.pdbx_seq_one_letter_code
_entity_poly.pdbx_strand_id
1 'polypeptide(L)'
;ETELWQLAFRVVCEYPDALDTEKSPASITAMVLRLAGALSEHLVDTEQLRNTHLELEELVHTLPAGRYQRGSGPSQWLLRMLATQTERTALVPLIDALHQRMREERVIDFGMQMASAARLASQVPQVGEQLRQRYRVVLLDEYQDTGHAQRVALSSLFGGGVDDGLALTAVGDPIQSIYGWRGASATNLPRFTTDFPRSDGSPAPSLELRTSWRNPPEVLHLANAVSTDARRRSVEVRSLQPRPDAGRGNVRCALLPDVAAEREWVAEKVAKLYHQGVTASGEAPTAAVLVRRNADAAPMAEALTRRGVAVEVVGLSGLLSV
;
A
#
# COMPACT_ATOMS: atom_id res chain seq x y z
N GLU A 1 8.35 -8.96 -11.66
CA GLU A 1 9.03 -7.66 -11.46
C GLU A 1 10.36 -7.57 -12.24
N THR A 2 11.19 -8.62 -12.22
CA THR A 2 12.50 -8.63 -12.92
C THR A 2 12.35 -8.48 -14.44
N GLU A 3 11.42 -9.18 -15.05
CA GLU A 3 11.15 -9.11 -16.49
C GLU A 3 10.67 -7.72 -16.93
N LEU A 4 9.73 -7.12 -16.16
CA LEU A 4 9.24 -5.78 -16.43
C LEU A 4 10.36 -4.75 -16.29
N TRP A 5 11.24 -4.91 -15.29
CA TRP A 5 12.41 -4.04 -15.12
C TRP A 5 13.36 -4.15 -16.31
N GLN A 6 13.65 -5.35 -16.78
CA GLN A 6 14.51 -5.59 -17.95
C GLN A 6 13.92 -4.99 -19.22
N LEU A 7 12.60 -5.12 -19.41
CA LEU A 7 11.89 -4.51 -20.52
C LEU A 7 12.00 -2.99 -20.50
N ALA A 8 11.70 -2.37 -19.36
CA ALA A 8 11.79 -0.94 -19.17
C ALA A 8 13.23 -0.41 -19.32
N PHE A 9 14.21 -1.17 -18.80
CA PHE A 9 15.62 -0.80 -18.96
C PHE A 9 16.07 -0.80 -20.43
N ARG A 10 15.65 -1.78 -21.23
CA ARG A 10 15.90 -1.80 -22.68
C ARG A 10 15.27 -0.58 -23.36
N VAL A 11 13.99 -0.28 -23.04
CA VAL A 11 13.31 0.91 -23.58
C VAL A 11 14.07 2.20 -23.26
N VAL A 12 14.55 2.36 -22.02
CA VAL A 12 15.32 3.54 -21.60
C VAL A 12 16.66 3.64 -22.35
N CYS A 13 17.37 2.51 -22.54
CA CYS A 13 18.66 2.50 -23.23
C CYS A 13 18.54 2.68 -24.76
N GLU A 14 17.45 2.22 -25.35
CA GLU A 14 17.19 2.29 -26.81
C GLU A 14 16.44 3.57 -27.21
N TYR A 15 16.04 4.42 -26.25
CA TYR A 15 15.28 5.62 -26.54
C TYR A 15 16.12 6.60 -27.35
N PRO A 16 15.64 7.05 -28.54
CA PRO A 16 16.46 7.79 -29.49
C PRO A 16 16.76 9.22 -29.06
N ASP A 17 15.91 9.83 -28.24
CA ASP A 17 16.06 11.21 -27.84
C ASP A 17 16.91 11.32 -26.56
N ALA A 18 17.82 12.29 -26.53
CA ALA A 18 18.60 12.57 -25.34
C ALA A 18 17.70 13.12 -24.22
N LEU A 19 17.69 12.44 -23.08
CA LEU A 19 17.09 13.01 -21.88
C LEU A 19 18.07 13.98 -21.26
N ASP A 20 17.62 15.22 -21.03
CA ASP A 20 18.40 16.23 -20.31
C ASP A 20 18.48 15.88 -18.81
N THR A 21 19.35 14.95 -18.50
CA THR A 21 19.51 14.45 -17.11
C THR A 21 20.88 13.79 -16.91
N GLU A 22 21.47 14.03 -15.73
CA GLU A 22 22.70 13.35 -15.28
C GLU A 22 22.43 11.97 -14.63
N LYS A 23 21.16 11.54 -14.56
CA LYS A 23 20.78 10.29 -13.91
C LYS A 23 21.19 9.07 -14.76
N SER A 24 21.61 8.00 -14.10
CA SER A 24 21.94 6.74 -14.78
C SER A 24 20.69 6.09 -15.40
N PRO A 25 20.84 5.29 -16.47
CA PRO A 25 19.74 4.56 -17.08
C PRO A 25 18.95 3.69 -16.07
N ALA A 26 19.63 3.07 -15.11
CA ALA A 26 18.98 2.31 -14.06
C ALA A 26 18.08 3.18 -13.15
N SER A 27 18.54 4.39 -12.82
CA SER A 27 17.75 5.37 -12.04
C SER A 27 16.53 5.84 -12.82
N ILE A 28 16.70 6.14 -14.11
CA ILE A 28 15.60 6.54 -15.01
C ILE A 28 14.58 5.39 -15.11
N THR A 29 15.04 4.16 -15.32
CA THR A 29 14.17 2.97 -15.36
C THR A 29 13.31 2.84 -14.10
N ALA A 30 13.91 3.00 -12.92
CA ALA A 30 13.19 2.96 -11.67
C ALA A 30 12.15 4.09 -11.55
N MET A 31 12.46 5.29 -12.06
CA MET A 31 11.52 6.43 -12.10
C MET A 31 10.36 6.17 -13.07
N VAL A 32 10.64 5.66 -14.27
CA VAL A 32 9.64 5.30 -15.29
C VAL A 32 8.67 4.27 -14.72
N LEU A 33 9.17 3.16 -14.15
CA LEU A 33 8.32 2.11 -13.58
C LEU A 33 7.47 2.61 -12.42
N ARG A 34 8.04 3.44 -11.56
CA ARG A 34 7.31 4.04 -10.42
C ARG A 34 6.19 4.95 -10.90
N LEU A 35 6.47 5.80 -11.90
CA LEU A 35 5.46 6.72 -12.43
C LEU A 35 4.37 5.97 -13.21
N ALA A 36 4.73 5.02 -14.06
CA ALA A 36 3.78 4.17 -14.79
C ALA A 36 2.85 3.41 -13.83
N GLY A 37 3.39 2.84 -12.75
CA GLY A 37 2.61 2.19 -11.70
C GLY A 37 1.66 3.17 -10.99
N ALA A 38 2.12 4.38 -10.66
CA ALA A 38 1.27 5.40 -10.04
C ALA A 38 0.14 5.86 -10.98
N LEU A 39 0.42 6.04 -12.28
CA LEU A 39 -0.60 6.39 -13.27
C LEU A 39 -1.68 5.30 -13.37
N SER A 40 -1.27 4.03 -13.43
CA SER A 40 -2.20 2.89 -13.42
C SER A 40 -3.04 2.85 -12.15
N GLU A 41 -2.42 3.01 -10.98
CA GLU A 41 -3.11 2.98 -9.69
C GLU A 41 -4.16 4.09 -9.55
N HIS A 42 -3.87 5.28 -10.09
CA HIS A 42 -4.76 6.43 -10.02
C HIS A 42 -5.69 6.55 -11.25
N LEU A 43 -5.65 5.60 -12.18
CA LEU A 43 -6.43 5.59 -13.43
C LEU A 43 -6.19 6.83 -14.31
N VAL A 44 -5.02 7.43 -14.19
CA VAL A 44 -4.56 8.59 -14.96
C VAL A 44 -3.76 8.11 -16.17
N ASP A 45 -3.99 8.70 -17.33
CA ASP A 45 -3.17 8.48 -18.51
C ASP A 45 -2.07 9.55 -18.68
N THR A 46 -1.18 9.34 -19.64
CA THR A 46 -0.05 10.24 -19.90
C THR A 46 -0.47 11.58 -20.48
N GLU A 47 -1.59 11.65 -21.19
CA GLU A 47 -2.16 12.88 -21.71
C GLU A 47 -2.73 13.76 -20.59
N GLN A 48 -3.49 13.15 -19.68
CA GLN A 48 -3.99 13.84 -18.48
C GLN A 48 -2.85 14.39 -17.63
N LEU A 49 -1.74 13.64 -17.48
CA LEU A 49 -0.57 14.12 -16.76
C LEU A 49 0.05 15.35 -17.42
N ARG A 50 0.21 15.36 -18.76
CA ARG A 50 0.71 16.51 -19.51
C ARG A 50 -0.19 17.73 -19.36
N ASN A 51 -1.50 17.54 -19.53
CA ASN A 51 -2.48 18.64 -19.45
C ASN A 51 -2.51 19.25 -18.04
N THR A 52 -2.54 18.41 -16.99
CA THR A 52 -2.47 18.86 -15.61
C THR A 52 -1.17 19.59 -15.30
N HIS A 53 -0.04 19.20 -15.92
CA HIS A 53 1.22 19.93 -15.75
C HIS A 53 1.13 21.34 -16.34
N LEU A 54 0.61 21.50 -17.57
CA LEU A 54 0.44 22.79 -18.20
C LEU A 54 -0.50 23.71 -17.40
N GLU A 55 -1.62 23.18 -16.93
CA GLU A 55 -2.54 23.92 -16.06
C GLU A 55 -1.86 24.36 -14.76
N LEU A 56 -1.09 23.47 -14.14
CA LEU A 56 -0.38 23.77 -12.89
C LEU A 56 0.69 24.85 -13.11
N GLU A 57 1.43 24.79 -14.22
CA GLU A 57 2.44 25.77 -14.58
C GLU A 57 1.79 27.15 -14.75
N GLU A 58 0.70 27.23 -15.49
CA GLU A 58 -0.08 28.46 -15.66
C GLU A 58 -0.55 29.01 -14.32
N LEU A 59 -1.19 28.18 -13.48
CA LEU A 59 -1.68 28.56 -12.16
C LEU A 59 -0.57 29.09 -11.24
N VAL A 60 0.58 28.41 -11.19
CA VAL A 60 1.72 28.81 -10.35
C VAL A 60 2.27 30.17 -10.74
N HIS A 61 2.24 30.51 -12.01
CA HIS A 61 2.81 31.78 -12.52
C HIS A 61 1.81 32.92 -12.63
N THR A 62 0.50 32.65 -12.70
CA THR A 62 -0.55 33.67 -12.90
C THR A 62 -1.33 34.03 -11.64
N LEU A 63 -1.47 33.09 -10.69
CA LEU A 63 -2.22 33.38 -9.47
C LEU A 63 -1.53 34.42 -8.60
N PRO A 64 -2.30 35.38 -8.04
CA PRO A 64 -1.75 36.38 -7.13
C PRO A 64 -1.22 35.76 -5.84
N ALA A 65 -0.25 36.44 -5.24
CA ALA A 65 0.31 36.04 -3.96
C ALA A 65 -0.79 35.93 -2.88
N GLY A 66 -0.74 34.86 -2.08
CA GLY A 66 -1.69 34.65 -1.00
C GLY A 66 -1.60 35.72 0.10
N ARG A 67 -2.70 35.91 0.86
CA ARG A 67 -2.85 36.98 1.87
C ARG A 67 -1.70 37.09 2.89
N TYR A 68 -1.02 35.99 3.17
CA TYR A 68 0.09 35.95 4.14
C TYR A 68 1.47 35.72 3.50
N GLN A 69 1.55 35.76 2.18
CA GLN A 69 2.81 35.54 1.47
C GLN A 69 3.63 36.84 1.46
N ARG A 70 4.92 36.74 1.78
CA ARG A 70 5.88 37.83 1.63
C ARG A 70 6.46 37.78 0.21
N GLY A 71 6.18 38.81 -0.60
CA GLY A 71 6.63 38.93 -2.00
C GLY A 71 5.53 38.65 -3.02
N SER A 72 5.77 39.05 -4.27
CA SER A 72 4.79 39.00 -5.37
C SER A 72 4.87 37.77 -6.27
N GLY A 73 5.89 36.92 -6.10
CA GLY A 73 6.08 35.71 -6.92
C GLY A 73 5.66 34.41 -6.24
N PRO A 74 5.70 33.29 -6.95
CA PRO A 74 5.36 31.97 -6.41
C PRO A 74 6.25 31.60 -5.22
N SER A 75 5.70 30.87 -4.25
CA SER A 75 6.49 30.39 -3.11
C SER A 75 7.51 29.34 -3.56
N GLN A 76 8.64 29.24 -2.84
CA GLN A 76 9.66 28.20 -3.10
C GLN A 76 9.12 26.77 -3.02
N TRP A 77 8.07 26.57 -2.25
CA TRP A 77 7.38 25.27 -2.14
C TRP A 77 6.64 24.96 -3.46
N LEU A 78 5.90 25.92 -4.01
CA LEU A 78 5.18 25.78 -5.29
C LEU A 78 6.17 25.55 -6.45
N LEU A 79 7.28 26.29 -6.48
CA LEU A 79 8.31 26.13 -7.52
C LEU A 79 8.96 24.74 -7.44
N ARG A 80 9.22 24.21 -6.24
CA ARG A 80 9.74 22.83 -6.08
C ARG A 80 8.71 21.78 -6.49
N MET A 81 7.44 21.99 -6.19
CA MET A 81 6.37 21.10 -6.63
C MET A 81 6.27 21.10 -8.16
N LEU A 82 6.32 22.27 -8.79
CA LEU A 82 6.30 22.41 -10.25
C LEU A 82 7.52 21.72 -10.88
N ALA A 83 8.74 21.95 -10.38
CA ALA A 83 9.94 21.27 -10.84
C ALA A 83 9.82 19.74 -10.79
N THR A 84 9.25 19.21 -9.70
CA THR A 84 9.00 17.77 -9.58
C THR A 84 7.99 17.27 -10.64
N GLN A 85 6.97 18.06 -10.95
CA GLN A 85 6.01 17.71 -12.01
C GLN A 85 6.65 17.79 -13.40
N THR A 86 7.51 18.78 -13.65
CA THR A 86 8.30 18.88 -14.89
C THR A 86 9.17 17.63 -15.09
N GLU A 87 9.89 17.19 -14.05
CA GLU A 87 10.65 15.92 -14.12
C GLU A 87 9.77 14.72 -14.45
N ARG A 88 8.59 14.62 -13.85
CA ARG A 88 7.64 13.53 -14.14
C ARG A 88 7.14 13.57 -15.58
N THR A 89 6.79 14.76 -16.06
CA THR A 89 6.28 14.94 -17.43
C THR A 89 7.36 14.64 -18.47
N ALA A 90 8.62 14.94 -18.17
CA ALA A 90 9.76 14.56 -19.03
C ALA A 90 9.93 13.04 -19.21
N LEU A 91 9.40 12.23 -18.28
CA LEU A 91 9.43 10.76 -18.41
C LEU A 91 8.28 10.18 -19.24
N VAL A 92 7.29 10.99 -19.59
CA VAL A 92 6.09 10.52 -20.32
C VAL A 92 6.42 9.83 -21.63
N PRO A 93 7.33 10.33 -22.49
CA PRO A 93 7.68 9.63 -23.72
C PRO A 93 8.24 8.22 -23.49
N LEU A 94 9.01 8.02 -22.43
CA LEU A 94 9.51 6.70 -22.04
C LEU A 94 8.42 5.76 -21.54
N ILE A 95 7.42 6.30 -20.83
CA ILE A 95 6.25 5.52 -20.39
C ILE A 95 5.41 5.12 -21.60
N ASP A 96 5.19 6.02 -22.55
CA ASP A 96 4.45 5.72 -23.78
C ASP A 96 5.19 4.65 -24.60
N ALA A 97 6.52 4.75 -24.73
CA ALA A 97 7.37 3.75 -25.38
C ALA A 97 7.33 2.39 -24.65
N LEU A 98 7.37 2.38 -23.31
CA LEU A 98 7.24 1.17 -22.52
C LEU A 98 5.87 0.50 -22.75
N HIS A 99 4.80 1.26 -22.69
CA HIS A 99 3.44 0.75 -22.95
C HIS A 99 3.28 0.24 -24.37
N GLN A 100 3.92 0.88 -25.36
CA GLN A 100 3.93 0.41 -26.73
C GLN A 100 4.66 -0.95 -26.83
N ARG A 101 5.84 -1.05 -26.23
CA ARG A 101 6.62 -2.30 -26.21
C ARG A 101 5.87 -3.44 -25.53
N MET A 102 5.21 -3.15 -24.39
CA MET A 102 4.38 -4.13 -23.69
C MET A 102 3.21 -4.64 -24.57
N ARG A 103 2.58 -3.76 -25.35
CA ARG A 103 1.54 -4.17 -26.31
C ARG A 103 2.09 -5.06 -27.41
N GLU A 104 3.25 -4.73 -27.97
CA GLU A 104 3.92 -5.52 -29.02
C GLU A 104 4.28 -6.93 -28.53
N GLU A 105 4.81 -7.01 -27.32
CA GLU A 105 5.18 -8.27 -26.67
C GLU A 105 3.97 -9.00 -26.05
N ARG A 106 2.77 -8.39 -26.07
CA ARG A 106 1.52 -8.91 -25.49
C ARG A 106 1.63 -9.24 -24.01
N VAL A 107 2.32 -8.39 -23.27
CA VAL A 107 2.47 -8.51 -21.82
C VAL A 107 1.77 -7.35 -21.11
N ILE A 108 1.32 -7.62 -19.90
CA ILE A 108 0.63 -6.67 -19.02
C ILE A 108 1.10 -6.88 -17.58
N ASP A 109 1.32 -5.82 -16.84
CA ASP A 109 1.59 -5.90 -15.40
C ASP A 109 0.30 -5.90 -14.56
N PHE A 110 0.43 -6.19 -13.27
CA PHE A 110 -0.71 -6.24 -12.36
C PHE A 110 -1.40 -4.87 -12.18
N GLY A 111 -0.64 -3.76 -12.22
CA GLY A 111 -1.21 -2.41 -12.15
C GLY A 111 -2.09 -2.09 -13.35
N MET A 112 -1.58 -2.36 -14.55
CA MET A 112 -2.33 -2.20 -15.80
C MET A 112 -3.54 -3.14 -15.87
N GLN A 113 -3.41 -4.38 -15.38
CA GLN A 113 -4.53 -5.32 -15.31
C GLN A 113 -5.65 -4.77 -14.43
N MET A 114 -5.32 -4.28 -13.23
CA MET A 114 -6.28 -3.69 -12.31
C MET A 114 -6.90 -2.41 -12.89
N ALA A 115 -6.10 -1.53 -13.50
CA ALA A 115 -6.60 -0.31 -14.14
C ALA A 115 -7.56 -0.63 -15.29
N SER A 116 -7.25 -1.65 -16.11
CA SER A 116 -8.12 -2.09 -17.20
C SER A 116 -9.44 -2.66 -16.67
N ALA A 117 -9.38 -3.47 -15.62
CA ALA A 117 -10.57 -4.00 -14.95
C ALA A 117 -11.46 -2.88 -14.37
N ALA A 118 -10.86 -1.88 -13.74
CA ALA A 118 -11.57 -0.73 -13.18
C ALA A 118 -12.26 0.09 -14.28
N ARG A 119 -11.55 0.38 -15.38
CA ARG A 119 -12.11 1.10 -16.53
C ARG A 119 -13.25 0.31 -17.19
N LEU A 120 -13.06 -0.99 -17.41
CA LEU A 120 -14.08 -1.84 -17.96
C LEU A 120 -15.34 -1.87 -17.09
N ALA A 121 -15.19 -2.07 -15.79
CA ALA A 121 -16.29 -2.10 -14.84
C ALA A 121 -17.06 -0.76 -14.79
N SER A 122 -16.36 0.38 -14.91
CA SER A 122 -16.99 1.69 -14.92
C SER A 122 -17.67 2.08 -16.25
N GLN A 123 -17.17 1.54 -17.37
CA GLN A 123 -17.69 1.85 -18.71
C GLN A 123 -18.77 0.88 -19.20
N VAL A 124 -18.81 -0.34 -18.64
CA VAL A 124 -19.72 -1.41 -19.07
C VAL A 124 -20.53 -1.91 -17.87
N PRO A 125 -21.66 -1.26 -17.54
CA PRO A 125 -22.50 -1.61 -16.37
C PRO A 125 -22.96 -3.06 -16.34
N GLN A 126 -23.14 -3.69 -17.51
CA GLN A 126 -23.55 -5.07 -17.66
C GLN A 126 -22.60 -6.07 -16.98
N VAL A 127 -21.30 -5.72 -16.87
CA VAL A 127 -20.31 -6.54 -16.15
C VAL A 127 -20.68 -6.62 -14.67
N GLY A 128 -21.01 -5.48 -14.06
CA GLY A 128 -21.46 -5.42 -12.68
C GLY A 128 -22.78 -6.18 -12.46
N GLU A 129 -23.75 -6.01 -13.36
CA GLU A 129 -25.03 -6.72 -13.31
C GLU A 129 -24.86 -8.24 -13.31
N GLN A 130 -24.06 -8.77 -14.24
CA GLN A 130 -23.76 -10.20 -14.31
C GLN A 130 -23.07 -10.73 -13.06
N LEU A 131 -22.11 -9.97 -12.52
CA LEU A 131 -21.42 -10.38 -11.30
C LEU A 131 -22.36 -10.38 -10.08
N ARG A 132 -23.23 -9.39 -9.94
CA ARG A 132 -24.23 -9.33 -8.87
C ARG A 132 -25.29 -10.43 -8.97
N GLN A 133 -25.63 -10.86 -10.18
CA GLN A 133 -26.48 -12.05 -10.37
C GLN A 133 -25.80 -13.34 -9.91
N ARG A 134 -24.48 -13.44 -10.11
CA ARG A 134 -23.69 -14.61 -9.74
C ARG A 134 -23.32 -14.63 -8.24
N TYR A 135 -22.95 -13.48 -7.69
CA TYR A 135 -22.49 -13.33 -6.30
C TYR A 135 -23.52 -12.53 -5.52
N ARG A 136 -24.23 -13.19 -4.61
CA ARG A 136 -25.27 -12.58 -3.78
C ARG A 136 -24.75 -12.11 -2.42
N VAL A 137 -23.59 -12.59 -2.02
CA VAL A 137 -22.88 -12.14 -0.81
C VAL A 137 -21.44 -11.84 -1.20
N VAL A 138 -20.99 -10.64 -0.89
CA VAL A 138 -19.61 -10.18 -1.11
C VAL A 138 -19.03 -9.70 0.21
N LEU A 139 -17.92 -10.30 0.60
CA LEU A 139 -17.17 -9.93 1.80
C LEU A 139 -15.81 -9.38 1.36
N LEU A 140 -15.53 -8.13 1.71
CA LEU A 140 -14.26 -7.45 1.43
C LEU A 140 -13.48 -7.37 2.73
N ASP A 141 -12.37 -8.09 2.79
CA ASP A 141 -11.46 -8.06 3.94
C ASP A 141 -10.29 -7.10 3.68
N GLU A 142 -9.68 -6.59 4.76
CA GLU A 142 -8.55 -5.63 4.71
C GLU A 142 -8.84 -4.42 3.80
N TYR A 143 -10.07 -3.92 3.83
CA TYR A 143 -10.52 -2.87 2.88
C TYR A 143 -9.72 -1.56 2.99
N GLN A 144 -9.06 -1.27 4.12
CA GLN A 144 -8.16 -0.13 4.29
C GLN A 144 -6.93 -0.18 3.37
N ASP A 145 -6.58 -1.36 2.85
CA ASP A 145 -5.43 -1.56 1.96
C ASP A 145 -5.80 -1.50 0.47
N THR A 146 -7.05 -1.14 0.16
CA THR A 146 -7.46 -0.93 -1.23
C THR A 146 -6.88 0.36 -1.80
N GLY A 147 -6.39 0.27 -3.04
CA GLY A 147 -5.97 1.43 -3.82
C GLY A 147 -7.13 2.10 -4.57
N HIS A 148 -6.82 3.19 -5.27
CA HIS A 148 -7.84 3.94 -6.00
C HIS A 148 -8.49 3.12 -7.13
N ALA A 149 -7.68 2.44 -7.96
CA ALA A 149 -8.20 1.62 -9.06
C ALA A 149 -9.08 0.46 -8.53
N GLN A 150 -8.66 -0.19 -7.44
CA GLN A 150 -9.46 -1.24 -6.81
C GLN A 150 -10.79 -0.70 -6.27
N ARG A 151 -10.77 0.46 -5.62
CA ARG A 151 -11.98 1.12 -5.12
C ARG A 151 -12.96 1.44 -6.26
N VAL A 152 -12.45 2.00 -7.38
CA VAL A 152 -13.26 2.29 -8.56
C VAL A 152 -13.83 0.99 -9.15
N ALA A 153 -13.04 -0.06 -9.30
CA ALA A 153 -13.52 -1.35 -9.79
C ALA A 153 -14.63 -1.89 -8.88
N LEU A 154 -14.41 -1.97 -7.58
CA LEU A 154 -15.37 -2.50 -6.61
C LEU A 154 -16.66 -1.67 -6.56
N SER A 155 -16.58 -0.34 -6.55
CA SER A 155 -17.76 0.51 -6.55
C SER A 155 -18.56 0.43 -7.84
N SER A 156 -17.88 0.27 -9.00
CA SER A 156 -18.56 0.07 -10.29
C SER A 156 -19.24 -1.30 -10.39
N LEU A 157 -18.64 -2.34 -9.81
CA LEU A 157 -19.18 -3.70 -9.84
C LEU A 157 -20.32 -3.92 -8.84
N PHE A 158 -20.20 -3.36 -7.63
CA PHE A 158 -21.05 -3.71 -6.49
C PHE A 158 -21.70 -2.50 -5.80
N GLY A 159 -21.39 -1.28 -6.23
CA GLY A 159 -21.93 -0.04 -5.68
C GLY A 159 -23.18 0.46 -6.42
N GLY A 160 -23.53 1.73 -6.13
CA GLY A 160 -24.58 2.45 -6.84
C GLY A 160 -25.98 2.36 -6.24
N GLY A 161 -26.15 1.71 -5.08
CA GLY A 161 -27.45 1.65 -4.37
C GLY A 161 -28.52 0.84 -5.12
N VAL A 162 -28.11 -0.06 -6.02
CA VAL A 162 -29.03 -0.92 -6.76
C VAL A 162 -29.49 -2.06 -5.85
N ASP A 163 -30.81 -2.13 -5.61
CA ASP A 163 -31.40 -3.23 -4.85
C ASP A 163 -31.62 -4.44 -5.76
N ASP A 164 -30.58 -5.23 -5.94
CA ASP A 164 -30.59 -6.49 -6.66
C ASP A 164 -30.42 -7.72 -5.73
N GLY A 165 -30.60 -7.51 -4.44
CA GLY A 165 -30.45 -8.54 -3.41
C GLY A 165 -29.00 -8.87 -3.05
N LEU A 166 -28.04 -8.02 -3.39
CA LEU A 166 -26.64 -8.17 -3.00
C LEU A 166 -26.44 -7.76 -1.52
N ALA A 167 -25.84 -8.65 -0.74
CA ALA A 167 -25.33 -8.34 0.59
C ALA A 167 -23.81 -8.07 0.50
N LEU A 168 -23.40 -6.81 0.70
CA LEU A 168 -22.00 -6.39 0.66
C LEU A 168 -21.55 -5.94 2.03
N THR A 169 -20.43 -6.50 2.49
CA THR A 169 -19.80 -6.13 3.78
C THR A 169 -18.31 -5.91 3.57
N ALA A 170 -17.79 -4.80 4.10
CA ALA A 170 -16.36 -4.57 4.16
C ALA A 170 -15.87 -4.58 5.61
N VAL A 171 -14.72 -5.17 5.85
CA VAL A 171 -14.01 -5.20 7.13
C VAL A 171 -12.63 -4.61 6.94
N GLY A 172 -12.16 -3.87 7.95
CA GLY A 172 -10.83 -3.30 7.92
C GLY A 172 -10.53 -2.46 9.17
N ASP A 173 -9.27 -2.10 9.31
CA ASP A 173 -8.79 -1.22 10.38
C ASP A 173 -7.96 -0.08 9.77
N PRO A 174 -8.45 1.17 9.75
CA PRO A 174 -7.72 2.30 9.16
C PRO A 174 -6.33 2.54 9.78
N ILE A 175 -6.13 2.12 11.04
CA ILE A 175 -4.83 2.25 11.72
C ILE A 175 -3.80 1.24 11.18
N GLN A 176 -4.26 0.14 10.58
CA GLN A 176 -3.42 -0.88 9.98
C GLN A 176 -3.16 -0.65 8.47
N SER A 177 -3.57 0.48 7.91
CA SER A 177 -3.26 0.82 6.51
C SER A 177 -1.76 1.09 6.35
N ILE A 178 -1.02 0.10 5.85
CA ILE A 178 0.44 0.10 5.71
C ILE A 178 0.91 0.10 4.25
N TYR A 179 0.00 0.04 3.28
CA TYR A 179 0.31 -0.02 1.85
C TYR A 179 0.11 1.34 1.13
N GLY A 180 0.26 2.47 1.86
CA GLY A 180 0.16 3.81 1.26
C GLY A 180 1.12 4.04 0.09
N TRP A 181 2.28 3.39 0.09
CA TRP A 181 3.25 3.42 -1.00
C TRP A 181 2.80 2.66 -2.26
N ARG A 182 1.73 1.85 -2.15
CA ARG A 182 1.02 1.18 -3.26
C ARG A 182 -0.31 1.86 -3.60
N GLY A 183 -0.56 3.09 -3.14
CA GLY A 183 -1.78 3.82 -3.40
C GLY A 183 -2.95 3.53 -2.45
N ALA A 184 -2.77 2.66 -1.44
CA ALA A 184 -3.79 2.44 -0.42
C ALA A 184 -4.03 3.70 0.41
N SER A 185 -5.26 3.88 0.87
CA SER A 185 -5.62 5.00 1.73
C SER A 185 -6.53 4.58 2.88
N ALA A 186 -6.12 4.91 4.10
CA ALA A 186 -6.93 4.71 5.29
C ALA A 186 -8.32 5.36 5.20
N THR A 187 -8.48 6.37 4.34
CA THR A 187 -9.76 7.04 4.11
C THR A 187 -10.74 6.23 3.26
N ASN A 188 -10.30 5.17 2.61
CA ASN A 188 -11.19 4.32 1.79
C ASN A 188 -12.23 3.59 2.65
N LEU A 189 -11.87 3.15 3.86
CA LEU A 189 -12.82 2.48 4.74
C LEU A 189 -13.99 3.38 5.18
N PRO A 190 -13.79 4.61 5.68
CA PRO A 190 -14.90 5.54 5.93
C PRO A 190 -15.72 5.88 4.69
N ARG A 191 -15.08 5.97 3.52
CA ARG A 191 -15.77 6.24 2.24
C ARG A 191 -16.65 5.08 1.80
N PHE A 192 -16.45 3.88 2.30
CA PHE A 192 -17.28 2.72 1.98
C PHE A 192 -18.76 3.03 2.15
N THR A 193 -19.16 3.72 3.21
CA THR A 193 -20.56 4.05 3.48
C THR A 193 -21.23 4.88 2.40
N THR A 194 -20.45 5.68 1.67
CA THR A 194 -20.90 6.54 0.57
C THR A 194 -20.64 5.94 -0.81
N ASP A 195 -19.57 5.17 -0.95
CA ASP A 195 -19.26 4.45 -2.20
C ASP A 195 -20.25 3.29 -2.45
N PHE A 196 -20.81 2.73 -1.37
CA PHE A 196 -21.78 1.62 -1.39
C PHE A 196 -23.03 1.95 -0.56
N PRO A 197 -23.85 2.92 -1.01
CA PRO A 197 -25.06 3.28 -0.29
C PRO A 197 -26.08 2.14 -0.31
N ARG A 198 -27.05 2.22 0.58
CA ARG A 198 -28.24 1.35 0.53
C ARG A 198 -29.09 1.68 -0.69
N SER A 199 -30.06 0.79 -1.01
CA SER A 199 -31.02 0.98 -2.11
C SER A 199 -31.83 2.25 -2.01
N ASP A 200 -32.08 2.76 -0.81
CA ASP A 200 -32.75 4.05 -0.55
C ASP A 200 -31.82 5.27 -0.67
N GLY A 201 -30.56 5.08 -1.03
CA GLY A 201 -29.54 6.13 -1.12
C GLY A 201 -28.94 6.54 0.22
N SER A 202 -29.39 5.99 1.35
CA SER A 202 -28.80 6.26 2.65
C SER A 202 -27.41 5.61 2.78
N PRO A 203 -26.51 6.20 3.59
CA PRO A 203 -25.19 5.59 3.84
C PRO A 203 -25.32 4.19 4.44
N ALA A 204 -24.42 3.29 4.03
CA ALA A 204 -24.31 1.97 4.65
C ALA A 204 -23.97 2.10 6.15
N PRO A 205 -24.48 1.20 7.02
CA PRO A 205 -24.18 1.25 8.44
C PRO A 205 -22.71 0.92 8.70
N SER A 206 -22.13 1.61 9.69
CA SER A 206 -20.79 1.32 10.18
C SER A 206 -20.90 0.70 11.58
N LEU A 207 -20.24 -0.43 11.77
CA LEU A 207 -20.17 -1.15 13.03
C LEU A 207 -18.72 -1.27 13.49
N GLU A 208 -18.49 -1.41 14.78
CA GLU A 208 -17.16 -1.51 15.36
C GLU A 208 -16.94 -2.86 16.04
N LEU A 209 -15.85 -3.54 15.70
CA LEU A 209 -15.34 -4.71 16.39
C LEU A 209 -14.21 -4.28 17.34
N ARG A 210 -14.54 -4.04 18.60
CA ARG A 210 -13.60 -3.48 19.58
C ARG A 210 -12.87 -4.53 20.42
N THR A 211 -13.37 -5.74 20.48
CA THR A 211 -12.77 -6.82 21.28
C THR A 211 -11.74 -7.57 20.45
N SER A 212 -10.49 -7.53 20.88
CA SER A 212 -9.43 -8.38 20.32
C SER A 212 -9.44 -9.74 20.99
N TRP A 213 -9.74 -10.76 20.20
CA TRP A 213 -9.74 -12.15 20.68
C TRP A 213 -8.35 -12.79 20.66
N ARG A 214 -7.41 -12.17 19.94
CA ARG A 214 -6.05 -12.66 19.75
C ARG A 214 -5.07 -12.17 20.82
N ASN A 215 -5.13 -10.89 21.15
CA ASN A 215 -4.08 -10.22 21.89
C ASN A 215 -4.40 -10.08 23.40
N PRO A 216 -3.41 -10.33 24.27
CA PRO A 216 -3.53 -10.09 25.69
C PRO A 216 -3.53 -8.59 26.03
N PRO A 217 -3.98 -8.20 27.25
CA PRO A 217 -4.14 -6.81 27.66
C PRO A 217 -2.87 -5.96 27.51
N GLU A 218 -1.71 -6.49 27.88
CA GLU A 218 -0.44 -5.77 27.85
C GLU A 218 -0.02 -5.41 26.41
N VAL A 219 -0.25 -6.31 25.45
CA VAL A 219 0.01 -6.07 24.03
C VAL A 219 -0.93 -5.00 23.49
N LEU A 220 -2.23 -5.08 23.84
CA LEU A 220 -3.21 -4.07 23.43
C LEU A 220 -2.93 -2.70 24.05
N HIS A 221 -2.47 -2.65 25.30
CA HIS A 221 -2.04 -1.39 25.92
C HIS A 221 -0.93 -0.71 25.11
N LEU A 222 0.12 -1.46 24.75
CA LEU A 222 1.19 -0.95 23.91
C LEU A 222 0.68 -0.52 22.52
N ALA A 223 -0.10 -1.37 21.86
CA ALA A 223 -0.64 -1.07 20.52
C ALA A 223 -1.53 0.19 20.52
N ASN A 224 -2.40 0.32 21.53
CA ASN A 224 -3.24 1.51 21.70
C ASN A 224 -2.42 2.77 22.00
N ALA A 225 -1.34 2.68 22.77
CA ALA A 225 -0.45 3.80 23.07
C ALA A 225 0.30 4.25 21.80
N VAL A 226 0.91 3.32 21.07
CA VAL A 226 1.65 3.62 19.83
C VAL A 226 0.75 4.20 18.74
N SER A 227 -0.49 3.71 18.62
CA SER A 227 -1.43 4.19 17.61
C SER A 227 -2.11 5.52 17.95
N THR A 228 -1.86 6.12 19.12
CA THR A 228 -2.54 7.35 19.56
C THR A 228 -2.37 8.50 18.58
N ASP A 229 -1.16 8.72 18.07
CA ASP A 229 -0.89 9.81 17.12
C ASP A 229 -1.52 9.56 15.76
N ALA A 230 -1.52 8.30 15.29
CA ALA A 230 -2.19 7.93 14.05
C ALA A 230 -3.70 8.18 14.14
N ARG A 231 -4.34 7.83 15.26
CA ARG A 231 -5.77 8.10 15.51
C ARG A 231 -6.11 9.58 15.51
N ARG A 232 -5.23 10.44 16.04
CA ARG A 232 -5.45 11.89 16.06
C ARG A 232 -5.33 12.54 14.69
N ARG A 233 -4.52 11.97 13.79
CA ARG A 233 -4.20 12.55 12.47
C ARG A 233 -5.00 11.95 11.32
N SER A 234 -5.64 10.82 11.52
CA SER A 234 -6.33 10.06 10.49
C SER A 234 -7.82 9.89 10.83
N VAL A 235 -8.34 8.72 10.59
CA VAL A 235 -9.73 8.35 10.86
C VAL A 235 -9.92 8.09 12.35
N GLU A 236 -11.02 8.58 12.91
CA GLU A 236 -11.38 8.29 14.29
C GLU A 236 -11.68 6.80 14.48
N VAL A 237 -10.84 6.12 15.26
CA VAL A 237 -10.98 4.71 15.62
C VAL A 237 -10.85 4.57 17.11
N ARG A 238 -11.77 3.83 17.72
CA ARG A 238 -11.75 3.57 19.17
C ARG A 238 -10.68 2.55 19.54
N SER A 239 -10.20 2.64 20.78
CA SER A 239 -9.21 1.72 21.33
C SER A 239 -9.75 0.29 21.39
N LEU A 240 -8.88 -0.68 21.07
CA LEU A 240 -9.19 -2.10 21.21
C LEU A 240 -9.19 -2.50 22.68
N GLN A 241 -10.05 -3.44 23.00
CA GLN A 241 -10.19 -4.06 24.33
C GLN A 241 -9.84 -5.54 24.26
N PRO A 242 -9.25 -6.11 25.29
CA PRO A 242 -9.04 -7.54 25.34
C PRO A 242 -10.37 -8.28 25.55
N ARG A 243 -10.43 -9.55 25.18
CA ARG A 243 -11.53 -10.42 25.55
C ARG A 243 -11.63 -10.56 27.08
N PRO A 244 -12.80 -10.84 27.64
CA PRO A 244 -13.00 -10.84 29.08
C PRO A 244 -12.09 -11.79 29.86
N ASP A 245 -11.76 -12.95 29.31
CA ASP A 245 -10.94 -14.02 29.89
C ASP A 245 -9.51 -14.06 29.32
N ALA A 246 -9.02 -12.94 28.78
CA ALA A 246 -7.68 -12.88 28.22
C ALA A 246 -6.63 -13.13 29.30
N GLY A 247 -5.75 -14.09 29.04
CA GLY A 247 -4.56 -14.32 29.86
C GLY A 247 -3.57 -13.15 29.79
N ARG A 248 -2.62 -13.13 30.71
CA ARG A 248 -1.56 -12.12 30.72
C ARG A 248 -0.59 -12.29 29.55
N GLY A 249 -0.22 -11.19 28.92
CA GLY A 249 0.87 -11.10 27.95
C GLY A 249 2.18 -10.66 28.59
N ASN A 250 3.27 -10.79 27.85
CA ASN A 250 4.58 -10.34 28.26
C ASN A 250 5.16 -9.41 27.18
N VAL A 251 5.22 -8.12 27.48
CA VAL A 251 5.82 -7.11 26.61
C VAL A 251 7.15 -6.67 27.21
N ARG A 252 8.21 -6.68 26.42
CA ARG A 252 9.55 -6.26 26.81
C ARG A 252 10.09 -5.25 25.82
N CYS A 253 10.74 -4.22 26.32
CA CYS A 253 11.51 -3.26 25.54
C CYS A 253 12.97 -3.31 25.97
N ALA A 254 13.88 -3.22 25.01
CA ALA A 254 15.31 -3.14 25.28
C ALA A 254 15.95 -2.06 24.40
N LEU A 255 16.86 -1.31 24.95
CA LEU A 255 17.75 -0.43 24.21
C LEU A 255 19.17 -1.00 24.35
N LEU A 256 19.78 -1.32 23.22
CA LEU A 256 21.05 -2.03 23.15
C LEU A 256 22.12 -1.15 22.49
N PRO A 257 23.42 -1.39 22.75
CA PRO A 257 24.48 -0.49 22.30
C PRO A 257 24.64 -0.47 20.76
N ASP A 258 24.36 -1.57 20.10
CA ASP A 258 24.51 -1.71 18.66
C ASP A 258 23.58 -2.78 18.08
N VAL A 259 23.54 -2.86 16.76
CA VAL A 259 22.69 -3.82 16.01
C VAL A 259 23.11 -5.27 16.20
N ALA A 260 24.37 -5.55 16.52
CA ALA A 260 24.85 -6.92 16.77
C ALA A 260 24.31 -7.40 18.13
N ALA A 261 24.40 -6.57 19.17
CA ALA A 261 23.82 -6.85 20.48
C ALA A 261 22.29 -7.02 20.40
N GLU A 262 21.63 -6.19 19.56
CA GLU A 262 20.18 -6.33 19.31
C GLU A 262 19.82 -7.68 18.72
N ARG A 263 20.52 -8.12 17.67
CA ARG A 263 20.30 -9.43 17.04
C ARG A 263 20.48 -10.58 18.02
N GLU A 264 21.58 -10.54 18.77
CA GLU A 264 21.90 -11.59 19.74
C GLU A 264 20.85 -11.64 20.86
N TRP A 265 20.41 -10.49 21.36
CA TRP A 265 19.37 -10.40 22.39
C TRP A 265 18.02 -10.96 21.87
N VAL A 266 17.59 -10.56 20.66
CA VAL A 266 16.34 -11.07 20.06
C VAL A 266 16.44 -12.56 19.84
N ALA A 267 17.56 -13.05 19.25
CA ALA A 267 17.75 -14.46 18.97
C ALA A 267 17.78 -15.30 20.27
N GLU A 268 18.40 -14.82 21.34
CA GLU A 268 18.38 -15.47 22.65
C GLU A 268 16.95 -15.59 23.21
N LYS A 269 16.17 -14.49 23.14
CA LYS A 269 14.79 -14.50 23.68
C LYS A 269 13.87 -15.42 22.89
N VAL A 270 13.95 -15.36 21.55
CA VAL A 270 13.15 -16.22 20.68
C VAL A 270 13.54 -17.68 20.87
N ALA A 271 14.83 -18.03 20.87
CA ALA A 271 15.29 -19.39 21.09
C ALA A 271 14.83 -19.96 22.45
N LYS A 272 14.92 -19.15 23.50
CA LYS A 272 14.42 -19.55 24.82
C LYS A 272 12.95 -19.89 24.80
N LEU A 273 12.12 -19.05 24.18
CA LEU A 273 10.66 -19.30 24.07
C LEU A 273 10.37 -20.49 23.16
N TYR A 274 11.09 -20.63 22.05
CA TYR A 274 10.94 -21.72 21.11
C TYR A 274 11.23 -23.09 21.77
N HIS A 275 12.36 -23.22 22.48
CA HIS A 275 12.74 -24.49 23.12
C HIS A 275 11.96 -24.81 24.41
N GLN A 276 11.52 -23.80 25.15
CA GLN A 276 10.72 -23.97 26.38
C GLN A 276 9.22 -24.13 26.11
N GLY A 277 8.74 -23.66 24.96
CA GLY A 277 7.32 -23.65 24.62
C GLY A 277 6.84 -24.87 23.83
N VAL A 278 7.65 -25.93 23.73
CA VAL A 278 7.22 -27.18 23.10
C VAL A 278 6.03 -27.76 23.87
N THR A 279 4.91 -27.89 23.14
CA THR A 279 3.67 -28.47 23.74
C THR A 279 3.81 -29.95 24.01
N ALA A 280 2.87 -30.54 24.75
CA ALA A 280 2.83 -31.99 24.97
C ALA A 280 2.71 -32.81 23.67
N SER A 281 2.22 -32.19 22.57
CA SER A 281 2.19 -32.77 21.22
C SER A 281 3.52 -32.65 20.46
N GLY A 282 4.55 -32.03 21.03
CA GLY A 282 5.84 -31.80 20.37
C GLY A 282 5.90 -30.59 19.44
N GLU A 283 4.85 -29.79 19.39
CA GLU A 283 4.80 -28.60 18.54
C GLU A 283 5.47 -27.40 19.24
N ALA A 284 6.37 -26.74 18.50
CA ALA A 284 7.00 -25.50 18.93
C ALA A 284 6.02 -24.32 18.75
N PRO A 285 6.12 -23.27 19.61
CA PRO A 285 5.32 -22.08 19.43
C PRO A 285 5.70 -21.35 18.12
N THR A 286 4.70 -20.79 17.45
CA THR A 286 4.94 -19.90 16.30
C THR A 286 5.44 -18.54 16.79
N ALA A 287 6.45 -18.00 16.12
CA ALA A 287 7.02 -16.69 16.39
C ALA A 287 7.30 -15.95 15.09
N ALA A 288 7.20 -14.63 15.11
CA ALA A 288 7.61 -13.77 14.00
C ALA A 288 8.58 -12.71 14.51
N VAL A 289 9.67 -12.50 13.76
CA VAL A 289 10.62 -11.41 13.98
C VAL A 289 10.46 -10.42 12.83
N LEU A 290 10.00 -9.21 13.14
CA LEU A 290 9.83 -8.13 12.17
C LEU A 290 11.05 -7.22 12.19
N VAL A 291 11.65 -7.00 11.03
CA VAL A 291 12.82 -6.13 10.87
C VAL A 291 12.45 -4.86 10.11
N ARG A 292 13.15 -3.75 10.37
CA ARG A 292 12.85 -2.49 9.71
C ARG A 292 13.31 -2.46 8.25
N ARG A 293 14.38 -3.16 7.90
CA ARG A 293 14.95 -3.22 6.56
C ARG A 293 15.13 -4.68 6.13
N ASN A 294 14.86 -4.98 4.87
CA ASN A 294 15.03 -6.34 4.33
C ASN A 294 16.47 -6.87 4.51
N ALA A 295 17.48 -5.99 4.43
CA ALA A 295 18.87 -6.37 4.65
C ALA A 295 19.17 -6.88 6.08
N ASP A 296 18.31 -6.60 7.05
CA ASP A 296 18.47 -7.10 8.44
C ASP A 296 17.89 -8.51 8.63
N ALA A 297 17.12 -9.03 7.66
CA ALA A 297 16.46 -10.34 7.78
C ALA A 297 17.46 -11.51 7.77
N ALA A 298 18.40 -11.53 6.81
CA ALA A 298 19.37 -12.62 6.70
C ALA A 298 20.28 -12.73 7.94
N PRO A 299 20.93 -11.64 8.44
CA PRO A 299 21.71 -11.71 9.68
C PRO A 299 20.91 -12.13 10.92
N MET A 300 19.61 -11.77 10.98
CA MET A 300 18.73 -12.21 12.06
C MET A 300 18.43 -13.71 11.96
N ALA A 301 18.13 -14.19 10.75
CA ALA A 301 17.90 -15.62 10.50
C ALA A 301 19.12 -16.47 10.89
N GLU A 302 20.33 -16.03 10.54
CA GLU A 302 21.56 -16.68 10.95
C GLU A 302 21.72 -16.75 12.47
N ALA A 303 21.43 -15.66 13.18
CA ALA A 303 21.50 -15.61 14.64
C ALA A 303 20.53 -16.58 15.32
N LEU A 304 19.33 -16.72 14.77
CA LEU A 304 18.31 -17.69 15.22
C LEU A 304 18.72 -19.14 14.91
N THR A 305 19.19 -19.39 13.69
CA THR A 305 19.62 -20.72 13.25
C THR A 305 20.81 -21.24 14.08
N ARG A 306 21.79 -20.39 14.41
CA ARG A 306 22.89 -20.73 15.35
C ARG A 306 22.40 -21.19 16.73
N ARG A 307 21.19 -20.81 17.11
CA ARG A 307 20.55 -21.20 18.39
C ARG A 307 19.54 -22.37 18.22
N GLY A 308 19.55 -23.04 17.08
CA GLY A 308 18.71 -24.21 16.82
C GLY A 308 17.23 -23.87 16.62
N VAL A 309 16.91 -22.65 16.24
CA VAL A 309 15.54 -22.27 15.85
C VAL A 309 15.37 -22.49 14.35
N ALA A 310 14.33 -23.22 13.96
CA ALA A 310 13.94 -23.33 12.56
C ALA A 310 13.38 -21.99 12.06
N VAL A 311 13.95 -21.44 10.98
CA VAL A 311 13.63 -20.09 10.48
C VAL A 311 13.22 -20.14 9.02
N GLU A 312 12.15 -19.45 8.69
CA GLU A 312 11.76 -19.11 7.33
C GLU A 312 11.85 -17.60 7.14
N VAL A 313 12.55 -17.14 6.10
CA VAL A 313 12.62 -15.72 5.73
C VAL A 313 11.56 -15.44 4.68
N VAL A 314 10.55 -14.67 5.04
CA VAL A 314 9.47 -14.26 4.13
C VAL A 314 9.93 -13.07 3.30
N GLY A 315 9.92 -13.20 1.96
CA GLY A 315 10.30 -12.16 1.01
C GLY A 315 11.33 -12.64 -0.01
N LEU A 316 11.54 -11.85 -1.08
CA LEU A 316 12.39 -12.20 -2.22
C LEU A 316 13.89 -12.34 -1.90
N SER A 317 14.34 -11.87 -0.76
CA SER A 317 15.75 -11.94 -0.34
C SER A 317 16.23 -13.36 0.02
N GLY A 318 15.34 -14.31 0.26
CA GLY A 318 15.69 -15.71 0.58
C GLY A 318 15.98 -16.56 -0.64
N LEU A 319 15.52 -16.20 -1.83
CA LEU A 319 15.67 -17.01 -3.06
C LEU A 319 16.99 -16.80 -3.81
N LEU A 320 17.74 -15.74 -3.50
CA LEU A 320 19.00 -15.38 -4.17
C LEU A 320 20.24 -15.55 -3.29
N SER A 321 20.11 -16.12 -2.11
CA SER A 321 21.20 -16.35 -1.16
C SER A 321 21.52 -17.83 -0.96
N VAL A 322 21.29 -18.66 -2.00
CA VAL A 322 21.76 -20.06 -2.07
C VAL A 322 22.93 -20.14 -3.03
#